data_7c1d56dc4d869b14b0dd446aa1903469
#
_entry.id   7c1d56dc4d869b14b0dd446aa1903469
#
_cell.length_a   1.000
_cell.length_b   1.000
_cell.length_c   1.000
_cell.angle_alpha   90.00
_cell.angle_beta   90.00
_cell.angle_gamma   90.00
#
_symmetry.space_group_name_H-M   'P 1'
#
loop_
_entity.id
_entity.type
_entity.pdbx_description
1 polymer ?
#
loop_
_entity_poly.entity_id
_entity_poly.type
_entity_poly.pdbx_seq_one_letter_code
_entity_poly.pdbx_strand_id
1 'polypeptide(L)'
;MILITFSIGGYLLVATLFEFSYEREVASAKEENKMLRFSLATALSAITEDGDGVKDNTIADIVNSMVININGNKMLLRVSNQNFKVIYQTKGVNFDNRLLKSINSKNRGNTLLVHNHQYYVQTASMINLGEQQIYLESFRDITGIYTERKEQYRIYQRLLISLIAINGIISYLISLWITYPIKKVSIVAHKISNGSLDNRVSIRSKDEIGRLAEDFNRMTDSLEDKIHQLQEAARRQEDFIGSFAHELKTPLTSIIGYADILRSNKMTPEMIIMSANYIFKEGIRLEALSLKLLELIVMQKQELDLKKVRAKQLFDDVKGLVTPVLEKEGILITIEVQDSWLYLEPDLMKTVLINLIDNGKKAIEGTGWITLKGVIEKDGYSIYVKDSGKGIPQEELSKITEAFYMVDKSRAREMGGAGLGLAICLEIIKRHHGSIHFDSTVGIGTTVHVFLKDGEV
;
A
#
# COMPACT_ATOMS: atom_id res chain seq x y z
N MET A 1 -5.05 24.18 14.03
CA MET A 1 -4.16 25.34 14.10
C MET A 1 -4.81 26.60 13.53
N ILE A 2 -5.27 26.61 12.27
CA ILE A 2 -5.89 27.80 11.61
C ILE A 2 -7.07 28.40 12.40
N LEU A 3 -7.97 27.58 12.94
CA LEU A 3 -9.11 28.07 13.75
C LEU A 3 -8.68 28.75 15.05
N ILE A 4 -7.63 28.26 15.69
CA ILE A 4 -7.10 28.83 16.94
C ILE A 4 -6.43 30.18 16.64
N THR A 5 -5.62 30.27 15.59
CA THR A 5 -4.97 31.52 15.18
C THR A 5 -5.98 32.59 14.75
N PHE A 6 -7.02 32.17 14.00
CA PHE A 6 -8.12 33.08 13.62
C PHE A 6 -8.93 33.54 14.83
N SER A 7 -9.20 32.64 15.79
CA SER A 7 -9.93 32.96 17.03
C SER A 7 -9.17 33.97 17.87
N ILE A 8 -7.89 33.75 18.12
CA ILE A 8 -7.06 34.68 18.92
C ILE A 8 -6.86 36.00 18.17
N GLY A 9 -6.51 35.91 16.88
CA GLY A 9 -6.24 37.11 16.05
C GLY A 9 -7.48 38.01 15.92
N GLY A 10 -8.66 37.42 15.69
CA GLY A 10 -9.90 38.20 15.57
C GLY A 10 -10.32 38.85 16.89
N TYR A 11 -10.16 38.16 18.02
CA TYR A 11 -10.40 38.74 19.33
C TYR A 11 -9.46 39.91 19.62
N LEU A 12 -8.16 39.72 19.40
CA LEU A 12 -7.15 40.77 19.60
C LEU A 12 -7.41 41.97 18.70
N LEU A 13 -7.78 41.74 17.44
CA LEU A 13 -8.10 42.81 16.51
C LEU A 13 -9.23 43.67 17.02
N VAL A 14 -10.36 43.10 17.43
CA VAL A 14 -11.51 43.83 17.96
C VAL A 14 -11.14 44.57 19.26
N ALA A 15 -10.34 43.96 20.13
CA ALA A 15 -9.88 44.57 21.37
C ALA A 15 -8.97 45.80 21.07
N THR A 16 -8.01 45.67 20.18
CA THR A 16 -7.08 46.75 19.80
C THR A 16 -7.80 47.92 19.11
N LEU A 17 -8.74 47.61 18.20
CA LEU A 17 -9.55 48.66 17.55
C LEU A 17 -10.39 49.44 18.55
N PHE A 18 -10.96 48.76 19.53
CA PHE A 18 -11.71 49.43 20.60
C PHE A 18 -10.80 50.32 21.44
N GLU A 19 -9.64 49.84 21.88
CA GLU A 19 -8.69 50.60 22.69
C GLU A 19 -8.22 51.88 21.96
N PHE A 20 -7.87 51.73 20.68
CA PHE A 20 -7.52 52.87 19.84
C PHE A 20 -8.65 53.89 19.72
N SER A 21 -9.89 53.45 19.50
CA SER A 21 -11.06 54.32 19.42
C SER A 21 -11.34 55.00 20.76
N TYR A 22 -11.21 54.28 21.86
CA TYR A 22 -11.38 54.80 23.22
C TYR A 22 -10.35 55.88 23.55
N GLU A 23 -9.06 55.61 23.30
CA GLU A 23 -8.00 56.59 23.53
C GLU A 23 -8.18 57.87 22.70
N ARG A 24 -8.60 57.73 21.44
CA ARG A 24 -8.92 58.83 20.55
C ARG A 24 -10.05 59.69 21.11
N GLU A 25 -11.14 59.10 21.60
CA GLU A 25 -12.26 59.82 22.19
C GLU A 25 -11.88 60.52 23.51
N VAL A 26 -11.05 59.86 24.33
CA VAL A 26 -10.52 60.48 25.57
C VAL A 26 -9.62 61.64 25.24
N ALA A 27 -8.74 61.53 24.26
CA ALA A 27 -7.88 62.66 23.82
C ALA A 27 -8.70 63.84 23.28
N SER A 28 -9.72 63.49 22.45
CA SER A 28 -10.65 64.55 21.93
C SER A 28 -11.42 65.21 23.02
N ALA A 29 -11.92 64.49 24.03
CA ALA A 29 -12.62 65.09 25.18
C ALA A 29 -11.71 66.01 26.01
N LYS A 30 -10.41 65.63 26.17
CA LYS A 30 -9.43 66.51 26.86
C LYS A 30 -9.15 67.82 26.12
N GLU A 31 -8.96 67.78 24.81
CA GLU A 31 -8.72 68.97 24.00
C GLU A 31 -9.97 69.84 23.96
N GLU A 32 -11.15 69.24 23.87
CA GLU A 32 -12.41 70.02 23.94
C GLU A 32 -12.57 70.70 25.27
N ASN A 33 -12.32 70.01 26.39
CA ASN A 33 -12.36 70.62 27.72
C ASN A 33 -11.32 71.78 27.86
N LYS A 34 -10.12 71.65 27.29
CA LYS A 34 -9.07 72.64 27.26
C LYS A 34 -9.50 73.92 26.49
N MET A 35 -10.14 73.74 25.32
CA MET A 35 -10.67 74.83 24.53
C MET A 35 -11.77 75.62 25.29
N LEU A 36 -12.71 74.85 25.87
CA LEU A 36 -13.78 75.44 26.69
C LEU A 36 -13.25 76.19 27.89
N ARG A 37 -12.27 75.61 28.59
CA ARG A 37 -11.61 76.30 29.72
C ARG A 37 -10.98 77.62 29.29
N PHE A 38 -10.24 77.60 28.13
CA PHE A 38 -9.60 78.81 27.62
C PHE A 38 -10.64 79.90 27.26
N SER A 39 -11.68 79.47 26.52
CA SER A 39 -12.75 80.38 26.12
C SER A 39 -13.49 80.97 27.32
N LEU A 40 -13.82 80.12 28.31
CA LEU A 40 -14.50 80.57 29.53
C LEU A 40 -13.58 81.50 30.37
N ALA A 41 -12.31 81.12 30.55
CA ALA A 41 -11.34 81.93 31.26
C ALA A 41 -11.16 83.36 30.61
N THR A 42 -11.05 83.38 29.28
CA THR A 42 -10.92 84.64 28.51
C THR A 42 -12.18 85.53 28.66
N ALA A 43 -13.38 84.89 28.52
CA ALA A 43 -14.62 85.59 28.67
C ALA A 43 -14.82 86.20 30.08
N LEU A 44 -14.44 85.45 31.11
CA LEU A 44 -14.53 85.86 32.49
C LEU A 44 -13.48 86.92 32.83
N SER A 45 -12.24 86.85 32.31
CA SER A 45 -11.18 87.81 32.49
C SER A 45 -11.51 89.19 31.86
N ALA A 46 -12.27 89.19 30.76
CA ALA A 46 -12.70 90.45 30.10
C ALA A 46 -13.74 91.23 30.90
N ILE A 47 -14.40 90.64 31.89
CA ILE A 47 -15.44 91.30 32.71
C ILE A 47 -14.90 91.69 34.10
N THR A 48 -13.76 91.16 34.50
CA THR A 48 -13.14 91.38 35.79
C THR A 48 -12.27 92.64 35.70
N GLU A 49 -12.89 93.86 35.72
CA GLU A 49 -12.21 95.13 35.98
C GLU A 49 -12.20 95.33 37.49
N ASP A 50 -11.01 95.51 38.13
CA ASP A 50 -10.78 95.79 39.53
C ASP A 50 -11.05 94.73 40.60
N GLY A 51 -10.45 93.48 40.48
CA GLY A 51 -10.19 92.65 41.68
C GLY A 51 -11.38 92.00 42.38
N ASP A 52 -12.60 92.34 42.02
CA ASP A 52 -13.81 91.76 42.61
C ASP A 52 -14.22 90.50 41.85
N GLY A 53 -14.52 89.37 42.60
CA GLY A 53 -14.92 88.09 42.00
C GLY A 53 -16.20 88.18 41.16
N VAL A 54 -16.31 87.41 40.10
CA VAL A 54 -17.49 87.39 39.21
C VAL A 54 -18.64 86.67 39.93
N LYS A 55 -19.85 87.27 39.91
CA LYS A 55 -21.05 86.70 40.54
C LYS A 55 -21.47 85.36 39.81
N ASP A 56 -21.95 84.36 40.59
CA ASP A 56 -22.40 83.07 40.07
C ASP A 56 -23.43 83.21 38.92
N ASN A 57 -24.33 84.17 38.95
CA ASN A 57 -25.33 84.36 37.90
C ASN A 57 -24.67 84.89 36.56
N THR A 58 -23.67 85.73 36.63
CA THR A 58 -22.94 86.22 35.44
C THR A 58 -22.14 85.11 34.81
N ILE A 59 -21.54 84.20 35.61
CA ILE A 59 -20.85 82.99 35.15
C ILE A 59 -21.85 82.06 34.44
N ALA A 60 -23.03 81.86 35.02
CA ALA A 60 -24.07 81.03 34.42
C ALA A 60 -24.55 81.57 33.07
N ASP A 61 -24.73 82.88 32.91
CA ASP A 61 -25.17 83.52 31.66
C ASP A 61 -24.12 83.36 30.54
N ILE A 62 -22.84 83.53 30.89
CA ILE A 62 -21.73 83.40 29.96
C ILE A 62 -21.65 81.90 29.46
N VAL A 63 -21.69 80.99 30.41
CA VAL A 63 -21.64 79.52 30.07
C VAL A 63 -22.83 79.11 29.22
N ASN A 64 -24.03 79.66 29.55
CA ASN A 64 -25.23 79.37 28.77
C ASN A 64 -25.09 79.85 27.33
N SER A 65 -24.57 81.13 27.15
CA SER A 65 -24.31 81.65 25.83
C SER A 65 -23.26 80.87 25.03
N MET A 66 -22.22 80.42 25.72
CA MET A 66 -21.22 79.55 25.11
C MET A 66 -21.83 78.18 24.64
N VAL A 67 -22.66 77.61 25.49
CA VAL A 67 -23.33 76.30 25.13
C VAL A 67 -24.31 76.51 23.97
N ILE A 68 -25.05 77.61 23.91
CA ILE A 68 -25.95 77.94 22.79
C ILE A 68 -25.18 78.06 21.47
N ASN A 69 -24.05 78.73 21.48
CA ASN A 69 -23.21 78.96 20.30
C ASN A 69 -22.45 77.76 19.81
N ILE A 70 -22.17 76.79 20.69
CA ILE A 70 -21.50 75.56 20.37
C ILE A 70 -22.50 74.45 19.92
N ASN A 71 -23.76 74.76 19.76
CA ASN A 71 -24.94 73.92 19.69
C ASN A 71 -25.05 72.97 18.45
N GLY A 72 -23.95 72.53 17.91
CA GLY A 72 -23.92 71.41 16.98
C GLY A 72 -23.66 70.03 17.64
N ASN A 73 -23.05 69.96 18.79
CA ASN A 73 -22.74 68.76 19.55
C ASN A 73 -23.54 68.75 20.85
N LYS A 74 -24.16 67.64 21.21
CA LYS A 74 -24.85 67.39 22.49
C LYS A 74 -23.86 67.43 23.66
N MET A 75 -23.18 68.52 23.83
CA MET A 75 -22.17 68.72 24.87
C MET A 75 -22.85 68.89 26.22
N LEU A 76 -22.52 68.04 27.16
CA LEU A 76 -22.99 68.15 28.53
C LEU A 76 -21.89 68.81 29.36
N LEU A 77 -22.23 69.99 29.97
CA LEU A 77 -21.32 70.79 30.78
C LEU A 77 -21.87 70.95 32.17
N ARG A 78 -20.95 71.10 33.13
CA ARG A 78 -21.23 71.52 34.49
C ARG A 78 -20.13 72.50 34.92
N VAL A 79 -20.54 73.63 35.48
CA VAL A 79 -19.66 74.58 36.09
C VAL A 79 -20.01 74.74 37.57
N SER A 80 -18.99 74.64 38.42
CA SER A 80 -19.15 74.72 39.88
C SER A 80 -18.17 75.68 40.47
N ASN A 81 -18.56 76.33 41.63
CA ASN A 81 -17.69 77.21 42.37
C ASN A 81 -16.69 76.47 43.27
N GLN A 82 -15.86 77.22 44.00
CA GLN A 82 -14.81 76.61 44.87
C GLN A 82 -15.34 75.68 45.96
N ASN A 83 -16.63 75.79 46.33
CA ASN A 83 -17.31 74.95 47.32
C ASN A 83 -18.03 73.75 46.64
N PHE A 84 -17.74 73.50 45.36
CA PHE A 84 -18.37 72.50 44.53
C PHE A 84 -19.90 72.69 44.38
N LYS A 85 -20.43 73.87 44.65
CA LYS A 85 -21.82 74.20 44.38
C LYS A 85 -21.97 74.44 42.88
N VAL A 86 -22.93 73.81 42.23
CA VAL A 86 -23.22 73.98 40.82
C VAL A 86 -23.72 75.37 40.50
N ILE A 87 -23.03 76.06 39.62
CA ILE A 87 -23.39 77.36 39.08
C ILE A 87 -24.24 77.20 37.81
N TYR A 88 -23.80 76.38 36.93
CA TYR A 88 -24.48 76.03 35.67
C TYR A 88 -24.41 74.55 35.40
N GLN A 89 -25.47 74.03 34.85
CA GLN A 89 -25.51 72.64 34.43
C GLN A 89 -26.43 72.47 33.23
N THR A 90 -25.93 71.75 32.17
CA THR A 90 -26.75 71.38 31.04
C THR A 90 -27.78 70.33 31.46
N LYS A 91 -29.01 70.38 30.88
CA LYS A 91 -30.06 69.34 31.18
C LYS A 91 -29.55 67.99 30.90
N GLY A 92 -29.78 67.03 31.81
CA GLY A 92 -29.35 65.64 31.67
C GLY A 92 -28.07 65.31 32.42
N VAL A 93 -27.36 66.21 32.99
CA VAL A 93 -26.16 65.99 33.79
C VAL A 93 -26.59 65.76 35.25
N ASN A 94 -26.56 64.49 35.68
CA ASN A 94 -26.76 64.14 37.10
C ASN A 94 -25.68 63.15 37.55
N PHE A 95 -24.42 63.64 37.51
CA PHE A 95 -23.25 62.81 37.79
C PHE A 95 -22.59 63.22 39.11
N ASP A 96 -21.87 62.21 39.70
CA ASP A 96 -21.15 62.38 40.96
C ASP A 96 -19.97 63.38 40.83
N ASN A 97 -19.69 64.09 41.95
CA ASN A 97 -18.62 65.13 42.02
C ASN A 97 -17.25 64.58 42.43
N ARG A 98 -17.07 63.19 42.38
CA ARG A 98 -15.82 62.58 42.86
C ARG A 98 -14.57 63.05 42.13
N LEU A 99 -14.66 63.32 40.83
CA LEU A 99 -13.53 63.74 40.05
C LEU A 99 -13.08 65.18 40.47
N LEU A 100 -14.02 66.10 40.78
CA LEU A 100 -13.70 67.48 41.19
C LEU A 100 -12.86 67.51 42.46
N LYS A 101 -13.12 66.61 43.42
CA LYS A 101 -12.38 66.58 44.69
C LYS A 101 -10.92 66.12 44.53
N SER A 102 -10.56 65.48 43.39
CA SER A 102 -9.20 65.05 43.06
C SER A 102 -8.39 66.11 42.26
N ILE A 103 -9.01 67.15 41.77
CA ILE A 103 -8.38 68.16 40.92
C ILE A 103 -7.84 69.28 41.74
N ASN A 104 -6.58 69.66 41.51
CA ASN A 104 -5.93 70.90 42.03
C ASN A 104 -5.41 71.77 40.86
N SER A 105 -4.83 72.91 41.17
CA SER A 105 -4.44 73.95 40.17
C SER A 105 -3.51 73.47 39.03
N LYS A 106 -2.84 72.35 39.21
CA LYS A 106 -1.93 71.74 38.19
C LYS A 106 -2.49 70.47 37.53
N ASN A 107 -3.52 69.90 38.07
CA ASN A 107 -4.06 68.60 37.56
C ASN A 107 -5.36 68.81 36.80
N ARG A 108 -5.44 68.17 35.66
CA ARG A 108 -6.66 67.88 34.90
C ARG A 108 -6.96 66.41 35.10
N GLY A 109 -8.21 66.07 35.32
CA GLY A 109 -8.63 64.67 35.49
C GLY A 109 -9.57 64.29 34.41
N ASN A 110 -9.55 63.01 34.10
CA ASN A 110 -10.59 62.40 33.32
C ASN A 110 -10.97 61.04 33.95
N THR A 111 -12.23 60.71 33.84
CA THR A 111 -12.74 59.39 34.30
C THR A 111 -13.84 58.92 33.39
N LEU A 112 -14.02 57.60 33.35
CA LEU A 112 -15.12 56.95 32.66
C LEU A 112 -16.32 56.92 33.61
N LEU A 113 -17.47 57.40 33.15
CA LEU A 113 -18.74 57.32 33.85
C LEU A 113 -19.71 56.45 33.10
N VAL A 114 -20.46 55.65 33.84
CA VAL A 114 -21.56 54.85 33.27
C VAL A 114 -22.85 55.32 33.95
N HIS A 115 -23.78 55.81 33.14
CA HIS A 115 -25.08 56.27 33.63
C HIS A 115 -26.20 55.84 32.68
N ASN A 116 -27.24 55.16 33.18
CA ASN A 116 -28.35 54.69 32.37
C ASN A 116 -27.93 53.90 31.10
N HIS A 117 -26.97 52.99 31.23
CA HIS A 117 -26.42 52.20 30.13
C HIS A 117 -25.67 53.03 29.04
N GLN A 118 -25.40 54.30 29.33
CA GLN A 118 -24.57 55.15 28.47
C GLN A 118 -23.19 55.37 29.11
N TYR A 119 -22.19 55.51 28.26
CA TYR A 119 -20.79 55.64 28.65
C TYR A 119 -20.32 57.07 28.34
N TYR A 120 -19.78 57.75 29.33
CA TYR A 120 -19.32 59.12 29.22
C TYR A 120 -17.86 59.24 29.64
N VAL A 121 -17.07 59.97 28.90
CA VAL A 121 -15.79 60.50 29.38
C VAL A 121 -16.05 61.85 30.07
N GLN A 122 -15.90 61.88 31.40
CA GLN A 122 -15.89 63.09 32.19
C GLN A 122 -14.47 63.63 32.17
N THR A 123 -14.31 64.90 31.73
CA THR A 123 -13.07 65.67 31.88
C THR A 123 -13.34 66.87 32.72
N ALA A 124 -12.41 67.21 33.62
CA ALA A 124 -12.57 68.33 34.52
C ALA A 124 -11.29 69.19 34.55
N SER A 125 -11.48 70.44 34.66
CA SER A 125 -10.39 71.48 34.74
C SER A 125 -10.78 72.60 35.68
N MET A 126 -9.77 73.24 36.26
CA MET A 126 -9.95 74.37 37.15
C MET A 126 -9.53 75.68 36.44
N ILE A 127 -10.28 76.80 36.67
CA ILE A 127 -10.03 78.13 36.21
C ILE A 127 -9.83 78.94 37.45
N ASN A 128 -8.71 79.73 37.53
CA ASN A 128 -8.42 80.63 38.60
C ASN A 128 -8.66 82.10 38.11
N LEU A 129 -9.49 82.83 38.79
CA LEU A 129 -9.80 84.22 38.54
C LEU A 129 -9.48 85.02 39.81
N GLY A 130 -8.22 85.48 39.93
CA GLY A 130 -7.74 86.03 41.17
C GLY A 130 -7.83 85.02 42.33
N GLU A 131 -8.60 85.31 43.38
CA GLU A 131 -8.84 84.43 44.51
C GLU A 131 -10.00 83.48 44.29
N GLN A 132 -10.81 83.61 43.22
CA GLN A 132 -11.95 82.81 42.92
C GLN A 132 -11.55 81.53 42.07
N GLN A 133 -11.98 80.34 42.51
CA GLN A 133 -11.77 79.13 41.76
C GLN A 133 -13.09 78.61 41.18
N ILE A 134 -13.05 78.25 39.88
CA ILE A 134 -14.19 77.70 39.13
C ILE A 134 -13.79 76.39 38.52
N TYR A 135 -14.65 75.38 38.65
CA TYR A 135 -14.46 74.08 38.08
C TYR A 135 -15.36 73.92 36.86
N LEU A 136 -14.71 73.58 35.74
CA LEU A 136 -15.40 73.22 34.48
C LEU A 136 -15.31 71.74 34.24
N GLU A 137 -16.44 71.09 34.09
CA GLU A 137 -16.56 69.70 33.72
C GLU A 137 -17.27 69.62 32.39
N SER A 138 -16.75 68.73 31.50
CA SER A 138 -17.40 68.31 30.25
C SER A 138 -17.60 66.80 30.22
N PHE A 139 -18.73 66.40 29.69
CA PHE A 139 -19.11 64.97 29.60
C PHE A 139 -19.37 64.70 28.16
N ARG A 140 -18.49 63.83 27.57
CA ARG A 140 -18.58 63.35 26.20
C ARG A 140 -19.18 61.98 26.15
N ASP A 141 -20.28 61.81 25.40
CA ASP A 141 -20.92 60.53 25.19
C ASP A 141 -20.04 59.68 24.24
N ILE A 142 -19.60 58.55 24.74
CA ILE A 142 -18.81 57.56 24.03
C ILE A 142 -19.55 56.21 23.90
N THR A 143 -20.87 56.20 24.11
CA THR A 143 -21.69 54.97 24.03
C THR A 143 -21.57 54.34 22.66
N GLY A 144 -21.37 55.13 21.59
CA GLY A 144 -21.19 54.68 20.23
C GLY A 144 -20.09 53.66 20.07
N ILE A 145 -18.88 53.93 20.65
CA ILE A 145 -17.77 52.97 20.54
C ILE A 145 -18.03 51.62 21.27
N TYR A 146 -18.77 51.63 22.34
CA TYR A 146 -19.18 50.42 23.05
C TYR A 146 -20.21 49.62 22.26
N THR A 147 -21.13 50.32 21.57
CA THR A 147 -22.13 49.66 20.69
C THR A 147 -21.46 49.08 19.45
N GLU A 148 -20.53 49.82 18.82
CA GLU A 148 -19.71 49.35 17.69
C GLU A 148 -18.91 48.10 18.07
N ARG A 149 -18.23 48.12 19.23
CA ARG A 149 -17.49 46.98 19.75
C ARG A 149 -18.40 45.75 19.85
N LYS A 150 -19.61 45.91 20.41
CA LYS A 150 -20.59 44.86 20.59
C LYS A 150 -21.02 44.27 19.22
N GLU A 151 -21.23 45.13 18.23
CA GLU A 151 -21.56 44.69 16.87
C GLU A 151 -20.38 43.98 16.20
N GLN A 152 -19.16 44.49 16.36
CA GLN A 152 -17.94 43.85 15.82
C GLN A 152 -17.75 42.45 16.42
N TYR A 153 -17.97 42.27 17.75
CA TYR A 153 -17.93 40.94 18.37
C TYR A 153 -19.03 40.04 17.84
N ARG A 154 -20.22 40.55 17.57
CA ARG A 154 -21.32 39.78 17.03
C ARG A 154 -21.04 39.28 15.60
N ILE A 155 -20.49 40.15 14.78
CA ILE A 155 -20.04 39.79 13.42
C ILE A 155 -18.93 38.77 13.50
N TYR A 156 -17.92 38.99 14.33
CA TYR A 156 -16.80 38.08 14.54
C TYR A 156 -17.29 36.68 14.99
N GLN A 157 -18.22 36.59 15.93
CA GLN A 157 -18.80 35.33 16.40
C GLN A 157 -19.53 34.60 15.27
N ARG A 158 -20.32 35.29 14.43
CA ARG A 158 -21.00 34.67 13.29
C ARG A 158 -19.98 34.14 12.28
N LEU A 159 -18.95 34.90 11.97
CA LEU A 159 -17.88 34.45 11.08
C LEU A 159 -17.13 33.21 11.62
N LEU A 160 -16.83 33.21 12.92
CA LEU A 160 -16.16 32.08 13.57
C LEU A 160 -17.01 30.80 13.52
N ILE A 161 -18.31 30.91 13.84
CA ILE A 161 -19.24 29.77 13.80
C ILE A 161 -19.37 29.24 12.37
N SER A 162 -19.53 30.13 11.38
CA SER A 162 -19.64 29.71 9.97
C SER A 162 -18.35 29.03 9.49
N LEU A 163 -17.18 29.55 9.88
CA LEU A 163 -15.89 28.95 9.55
C LEU A 163 -15.73 27.55 10.16
N ILE A 164 -16.14 27.36 11.42
CA ILE A 164 -16.13 26.05 12.07
C ILE A 164 -17.06 25.06 11.34
N ALA A 165 -18.28 25.49 10.99
CA ALA A 165 -19.24 24.65 10.27
C ALA A 165 -18.72 24.23 8.89
N ILE A 166 -18.16 25.16 8.12
CA ILE A 166 -17.59 24.88 6.80
C ILE A 166 -16.41 23.90 6.92
N ASN A 167 -15.48 24.15 7.84
CA ASN A 167 -14.36 23.23 8.05
C ASN A 167 -14.82 21.82 8.49
N GLY A 168 -15.85 21.75 9.33
CA GLY A 168 -16.45 20.47 9.74
C GLY A 168 -17.01 19.69 8.54
N ILE A 169 -17.76 20.36 7.67
CA ILE A 169 -18.33 19.75 6.46
C ILE A 169 -17.21 19.27 5.52
N ILE A 170 -16.21 20.13 5.25
CA ILE A 170 -15.09 19.77 4.38
C ILE A 170 -14.33 18.57 4.95
N SER A 171 -14.01 18.57 6.25
CA SER A 171 -13.33 17.47 6.92
C SER A 171 -14.12 16.17 6.83
N TYR A 172 -15.44 16.25 7.01
CA TYR A 172 -16.32 15.10 6.86
C TYR A 172 -16.32 14.53 5.44
N LEU A 173 -16.42 15.39 4.42
CA LEU A 173 -16.38 14.96 3.01
C LEU A 173 -15.05 14.34 2.63
N ILE A 174 -13.93 14.92 3.07
CA ILE A 174 -12.58 14.35 2.85
C ILE A 174 -12.46 12.99 3.53
N SER A 175 -12.95 12.86 4.76
CA SER A 175 -12.95 11.59 5.49
C SER A 175 -13.73 10.50 4.76
N LEU A 176 -14.92 10.81 4.23
CA LEU A 176 -15.68 9.86 3.41
C LEU A 176 -14.94 9.47 2.14
N TRP A 177 -14.33 10.43 1.46
CA TRP A 177 -13.63 10.22 0.20
C TRP A 177 -12.40 9.33 0.33
N ILE A 178 -11.66 9.45 1.44
CA ILE A 178 -10.48 8.62 1.73
C ILE A 178 -10.86 7.29 2.38
N THR A 179 -11.75 7.30 3.37
CA THR A 179 -12.04 6.11 4.18
C THR A 179 -12.83 5.06 3.42
N TYR A 180 -13.76 5.47 2.54
CA TYR A 180 -14.60 4.53 1.81
C TYR A 180 -13.82 3.59 0.86
N PRO A 181 -12.90 4.06 0.01
CA PRO A 181 -12.07 3.17 -0.81
C PRO A 181 -11.18 2.22 0.02
N ILE A 182 -10.57 2.71 1.09
CA ILE A 182 -9.72 1.90 1.97
C ILE A 182 -10.55 0.76 2.60
N LYS A 183 -11.77 1.06 3.03
CA LYS A 183 -12.69 0.03 3.55
C LYS A 183 -13.02 -1.04 2.50
N LYS A 184 -13.16 -0.68 1.22
CA LYS A 184 -13.33 -1.66 0.13
C LYS A 184 -12.14 -2.59 0.00
N VAL A 185 -10.90 -2.07 0.02
CA VAL A 185 -9.68 -2.90 0.00
C VAL A 185 -9.67 -3.86 1.18
N SER A 186 -9.96 -3.37 2.39
CA SER A 186 -10.01 -4.19 3.60
C SER A 186 -11.05 -5.32 3.52
N ILE A 187 -12.24 -5.05 2.99
CA ILE A 187 -13.31 -6.06 2.83
C ILE A 187 -12.88 -7.15 1.85
N VAL A 188 -12.27 -6.77 0.71
CA VAL A 188 -11.78 -7.74 -0.28
C VAL A 188 -10.62 -8.55 0.28
N ALA A 189 -9.68 -7.91 1.00
CA ALA A 189 -8.58 -8.59 1.68
C ALA A 189 -9.10 -9.66 2.66
N HIS A 190 -10.14 -9.34 3.43
CA HIS A 190 -10.75 -10.31 4.34
C HIS A 190 -11.44 -11.47 3.61
N LYS A 191 -12.07 -11.24 2.44
CA LYS A 191 -12.64 -12.32 1.62
C LYS A 191 -11.56 -13.24 1.07
N ILE A 192 -10.44 -12.68 0.60
CA ILE A 192 -9.30 -13.43 0.07
C ILE A 192 -8.67 -14.29 1.18
N SER A 193 -8.48 -13.73 2.38
CA SER A 193 -7.95 -14.48 3.54
C SER A 193 -8.85 -15.65 3.96
N ASN A 194 -10.16 -15.59 3.66
CA ASN A 194 -11.12 -16.67 3.88
C ASN A 194 -11.25 -17.63 2.68
N GLY A 195 -10.32 -17.55 1.71
CA GLY A 195 -10.23 -18.47 0.58
C GLY A 195 -10.99 -18.08 -0.68
N SER A 196 -11.66 -16.91 -0.71
CA SER A 196 -12.37 -16.41 -1.91
C SER A 196 -11.44 -15.60 -2.79
N LEU A 197 -10.57 -16.26 -3.56
CA LEU A 197 -9.53 -15.64 -4.38
C LEU A 197 -10.04 -14.89 -5.61
N ASP A 198 -11.25 -15.16 -6.09
CA ASP A 198 -11.84 -14.54 -7.29
C ASP A 198 -12.22 -13.07 -7.09
N ASN A 199 -12.15 -12.56 -5.84
CA ASN A 199 -12.54 -11.19 -5.54
C ASN A 199 -11.43 -10.21 -5.91
N ARG A 200 -11.82 -9.12 -6.58
CA ARG A 200 -10.90 -8.02 -6.92
C ARG A 200 -11.42 -6.69 -6.39
N VAL A 201 -10.49 -5.81 -6.03
CA VAL A 201 -10.81 -4.45 -5.61
C VAL A 201 -11.12 -3.61 -6.84
N SER A 202 -12.35 -3.08 -6.93
CA SER A 202 -12.75 -2.17 -8.00
C SER A 202 -12.80 -0.74 -7.46
N ILE A 203 -11.71 0.00 -7.66
CA ILE A 203 -11.59 1.43 -7.34
C ILE A 203 -11.14 2.15 -8.60
N ARG A 204 -11.97 3.09 -9.09
CA ARG A 204 -11.67 3.94 -10.25
C ARG A 204 -11.08 5.28 -9.77
N SER A 205 -9.91 5.26 -9.19
CA SER A 205 -9.16 6.46 -8.84
C SER A 205 -7.80 6.44 -9.55
N LYS A 206 -7.26 7.63 -9.86
CA LYS A 206 -5.92 7.78 -10.45
C LYS A 206 -4.89 8.25 -9.44
N ASP A 207 -5.25 8.28 -8.18
CA ASP A 207 -4.43 8.67 -7.03
C ASP A 207 -3.70 7.46 -6.40
N GLU A 208 -3.09 7.68 -5.25
CA GLU A 208 -2.37 6.66 -4.48
C GLU A 208 -3.28 5.50 -4.05
N ILE A 209 -4.57 5.77 -3.85
CA ILE A 209 -5.56 4.74 -3.49
C ILE A 209 -5.87 3.84 -4.70
N GLY A 210 -5.94 4.43 -5.90
CA GLY A 210 -6.08 3.66 -7.14
C GLY A 210 -4.89 2.74 -7.37
N ARG A 211 -3.65 3.25 -7.20
CA ARG A 211 -2.42 2.43 -7.28
C ARG A 211 -2.42 1.31 -6.24
N LEU A 212 -2.79 1.59 -5.01
CA LEU A 212 -2.91 0.57 -3.96
C LEU A 212 -3.88 -0.55 -4.38
N ALA A 213 -5.01 -0.21 -4.98
CA ALA A 213 -5.98 -1.20 -5.46
C ALA A 213 -5.42 -2.06 -6.60
N GLU A 214 -4.68 -1.46 -7.55
CA GLU A 214 -4.02 -2.18 -8.64
C GLU A 214 -2.90 -3.10 -8.13
N ASP A 215 -2.05 -2.62 -7.22
CA ASP A 215 -0.99 -3.41 -6.61
C ASP A 215 -1.55 -4.57 -5.79
N PHE A 216 -2.64 -4.33 -5.07
CA PHE A 216 -3.37 -5.36 -4.33
C PHE A 216 -3.94 -6.43 -5.28
N ASN A 217 -4.54 -6.04 -6.40
CA ASN A 217 -5.07 -6.99 -7.38
C ASN A 217 -3.95 -7.83 -8.02
N ARG A 218 -2.81 -7.19 -8.40
CA ARG A 218 -1.64 -7.93 -8.92
C ARG A 218 -1.07 -8.94 -7.92
N MET A 219 -1.04 -8.57 -6.64
CA MET A 219 -0.64 -9.50 -5.58
C MET A 219 -1.61 -10.68 -5.49
N THR A 220 -2.92 -10.42 -5.60
CA THR A 220 -3.95 -11.46 -5.56
C THR A 220 -3.84 -12.39 -6.77
N ASP A 221 -3.62 -11.87 -7.99
CA ASP A 221 -3.40 -12.66 -9.20
C ASP A 221 -2.18 -13.59 -9.02
N SER A 222 -1.06 -13.05 -8.53
CA SER A 222 0.15 -13.84 -8.27
C SER A 222 -0.07 -14.93 -7.19
N LEU A 223 -0.87 -14.64 -6.17
CA LEU A 223 -1.23 -15.61 -5.12
C LEU A 223 -2.08 -16.73 -5.68
N GLU A 224 -3.09 -16.41 -6.49
CA GLU A 224 -3.96 -17.38 -7.16
C GLU A 224 -3.15 -18.31 -8.05
N ASP A 225 -2.26 -17.78 -8.89
CA ASP A 225 -1.35 -18.55 -9.73
C ASP A 225 -0.45 -19.48 -8.91
N LYS A 226 0.09 -19.01 -7.78
CA LYS A 226 0.92 -19.82 -6.89
C LYS A 226 0.13 -20.95 -6.23
N ILE A 227 -1.09 -20.69 -5.80
CA ILE A 227 -1.96 -21.71 -5.23
C ILE A 227 -2.29 -22.78 -6.29
N HIS A 228 -2.62 -22.37 -7.52
CA HIS A 228 -2.85 -23.28 -8.63
C HIS A 228 -1.62 -24.17 -8.91
N GLN A 229 -0.43 -23.56 -9.01
CA GLN A 229 0.83 -24.30 -9.20
C GLN A 229 1.09 -25.32 -8.07
N LEU A 230 0.81 -24.93 -6.81
CA LEU A 230 0.96 -25.82 -5.66
C LEU A 230 -0.05 -26.97 -5.69
N GLN A 231 -1.30 -26.69 -6.05
CA GLN A 231 -2.33 -27.74 -6.18
C GLN A 231 -2.00 -28.74 -7.29
N GLU A 232 -1.54 -28.27 -8.45
CA GLU A 232 -1.09 -29.15 -9.53
C GLU A 232 0.15 -29.97 -9.15
N ALA A 233 1.10 -29.36 -8.41
CA ALA A 233 2.26 -30.08 -7.90
C ALA A 233 1.86 -31.16 -6.89
N ALA A 234 0.95 -30.84 -5.95
CA ALA A 234 0.42 -31.78 -4.98
C ALA A 234 -0.31 -32.95 -5.67
N ARG A 235 -1.17 -32.65 -6.65
CA ARG A 235 -1.88 -33.66 -7.42
C ARG A 235 -0.91 -34.61 -8.17
N ARG A 236 0.10 -34.02 -8.84
CA ARG A 236 1.13 -34.86 -9.52
C ARG A 236 1.88 -35.76 -8.54
N GLN A 237 2.13 -35.26 -7.32
CA GLN A 237 2.77 -36.04 -6.26
C GLN A 237 1.86 -37.21 -5.77
N GLU A 238 0.56 -36.96 -5.59
CA GLU A 238 -0.43 -37.98 -5.22
C GLU A 238 -0.55 -39.03 -6.29
N ASP A 239 -0.68 -38.64 -7.57
CA ASP A 239 -0.76 -39.56 -8.71
C ASP A 239 0.52 -40.42 -8.82
N PHE A 240 1.69 -39.83 -8.57
CA PHE A 240 2.97 -40.53 -8.53
C PHE A 240 3.01 -41.60 -7.42
N ILE A 241 2.62 -41.22 -6.19
CA ILE A 241 2.59 -42.16 -5.04
C ILE A 241 1.59 -43.26 -5.28
N GLY A 242 0.42 -42.96 -5.83
CA GLY A 242 -0.61 -43.96 -6.18
C GLY A 242 -0.12 -44.97 -7.22
N SER A 243 0.51 -44.50 -8.29
CA SER A 243 1.09 -45.33 -9.34
C SER A 243 2.22 -46.20 -8.81
N PHE A 244 3.11 -45.65 -7.98
CA PHE A 244 4.19 -46.39 -7.34
C PHE A 244 3.67 -47.50 -6.44
N ALA A 245 2.70 -47.20 -5.58
CA ALA A 245 2.10 -48.21 -4.71
C ALA A 245 1.46 -49.36 -5.51
N HIS A 246 0.83 -49.01 -6.64
CA HIS A 246 0.23 -50.06 -7.54
C HIS A 246 1.29 -50.92 -8.20
N GLU A 247 2.39 -50.33 -8.73
CA GLU A 247 3.47 -51.08 -9.39
C GLU A 247 4.33 -51.89 -8.39
N LEU A 248 4.35 -51.56 -7.10
CA LEU A 248 4.92 -52.37 -6.03
C LEU A 248 4.01 -53.53 -5.63
N LYS A 249 2.69 -53.29 -5.52
CA LYS A 249 1.73 -54.29 -5.06
C LYS A 249 1.69 -55.50 -5.96
N THR A 250 1.76 -55.33 -7.27
CA THR A 250 1.66 -56.40 -8.26
C THR A 250 2.78 -57.47 -8.11
N PRO A 251 4.10 -57.15 -8.16
CA PRO A 251 5.17 -58.11 -7.96
C PRO A 251 5.15 -58.69 -6.55
N LEU A 252 4.84 -57.90 -5.52
CA LEU A 252 4.76 -58.40 -4.15
C LEU A 252 3.66 -59.44 -3.98
N THR A 253 2.48 -59.20 -4.58
CA THR A 253 1.38 -60.19 -4.58
C THR A 253 1.77 -61.50 -5.29
N SER A 254 2.50 -61.40 -6.42
CA SER A 254 3.01 -62.57 -7.13
C SER A 254 4.04 -63.36 -6.29
N ILE A 255 5.00 -62.66 -5.66
CA ILE A 255 5.99 -63.24 -4.75
C ILE A 255 5.29 -64.01 -3.62
N ILE A 256 4.33 -63.33 -2.94
CA ILE A 256 3.58 -63.97 -1.84
C ILE A 256 2.78 -65.17 -2.33
N GLY A 257 2.11 -65.06 -3.48
CA GLY A 257 1.33 -66.12 -4.05
C GLY A 257 2.18 -67.36 -4.39
N TYR A 258 3.29 -67.14 -5.08
CA TYR A 258 4.20 -68.32 -5.40
C TYR A 258 4.92 -68.85 -4.16
N ALA A 259 5.23 -68.06 -3.18
CA ALA A 259 5.76 -68.47 -1.89
C ALA A 259 4.74 -69.33 -1.11
N ASP A 260 3.44 -68.98 -1.16
CA ASP A 260 2.39 -69.69 -0.51
C ASP A 260 2.15 -71.02 -1.22
N ILE A 261 2.25 -71.07 -2.55
CA ILE A 261 2.24 -72.34 -3.34
C ILE A 261 3.40 -73.20 -2.87
N LEU A 262 4.63 -72.68 -2.71
CA LEU A 262 5.78 -73.48 -2.23
C LEU A 262 5.61 -74.02 -0.79
N ARG A 263 4.73 -73.50 0.01
CA ARG A 263 4.37 -73.96 1.35
C ARG A 263 3.38 -75.14 1.32
N SER A 264 2.70 -75.38 0.18
CA SER A 264 1.71 -76.42 0.08
C SER A 264 2.38 -77.80 -0.05
N ASN A 265 1.84 -78.85 0.64
CA ASN A 265 2.47 -80.16 0.79
C ASN A 265 2.35 -81.09 -0.44
N LYS A 266 1.88 -80.65 -1.60
CA LYS A 266 1.66 -81.47 -2.81
C LYS A 266 2.25 -80.78 -4.04
N MET A 267 3.58 -80.79 -4.17
CA MET A 267 4.24 -80.11 -5.31
C MET A 267 5.12 -81.14 -6.09
N THR A 268 5.12 -80.99 -7.43
CA THR A 268 6.12 -81.64 -8.26
C THR A 268 7.42 -80.85 -8.29
N PRO A 269 8.59 -81.46 -8.55
CA PRO A 269 9.86 -80.72 -8.68
C PRO A 269 9.81 -79.60 -9.70
N GLU A 270 9.07 -79.79 -10.78
CA GLU A 270 8.89 -78.74 -11.82
C GLU A 270 8.14 -77.54 -11.28
N MET A 271 7.09 -77.71 -10.46
CA MET A 271 6.33 -76.65 -9.82
C MET A 271 7.19 -75.88 -8.81
N ILE A 272 8.07 -76.53 -8.07
CA ILE A 272 9.01 -75.88 -7.13
C ILE A 272 9.96 -75.01 -7.90
N ILE A 273 10.60 -75.49 -8.97
CA ILE A 273 11.52 -74.69 -9.79
C ILE A 273 10.80 -73.49 -10.45
N MET A 274 9.61 -73.76 -11.02
CA MET A 274 8.81 -72.69 -11.63
C MET A 274 8.45 -71.63 -10.64
N SER A 275 7.94 -71.94 -9.46
CA SER A 275 7.56 -71.01 -8.42
C SER A 275 8.78 -70.18 -7.89
N ALA A 276 9.91 -70.87 -7.67
CA ALA A 276 11.16 -70.21 -7.27
C ALA A 276 11.66 -69.23 -8.34
N ASN A 277 11.59 -69.59 -9.62
CA ASN A 277 11.95 -68.72 -10.73
C ASN A 277 11.05 -67.48 -10.83
N TYR A 278 9.74 -67.62 -10.59
CA TYR A 278 8.83 -66.45 -10.57
C TYR A 278 9.14 -65.57 -9.41
N ILE A 279 9.37 -66.03 -8.19
CA ILE A 279 9.76 -65.24 -7.01
C ILE A 279 11.06 -64.50 -7.31
N PHE A 280 12.06 -65.20 -7.85
CA PHE A 280 13.35 -64.60 -8.20
C PHE A 280 13.21 -63.49 -9.25
N LYS A 281 12.46 -63.73 -10.32
CA LYS A 281 12.23 -62.79 -11.41
C LYS A 281 11.50 -61.53 -10.91
N GLU A 282 10.46 -61.70 -10.09
CA GLU A 282 9.72 -60.53 -9.52
C GLU A 282 10.55 -59.81 -8.46
N GLY A 283 11.45 -60.52 -7.73
CA GLY A 283 12.41 -59.90 -6.81
C GLY A 283 13.41 -58.95 -7.52
N ILE A 284 14.04 -59.42 -8.62
CA ILE A 284 14.93 -58.58 -9.46
C ILE A 284 14.18 -57.40 -10.05
N ARG A 285 12.92 -57.61 -10.46
CA ARG A 285 12.10 -56.53 -11.00
C ARG A 285 11.82 -55.45 -9.94
N LEU A 286 11.52 -55.87 -8.70
CA LEU A 286 11.28 -54.97 -7.59
C LEU A 286 12.52 -54.17 -7.21
N GLU A 287 13.71 -54.83 -7.21
CA GLU A 287 15.00 -54.16 -7.01
C GLU A 287 15.26 -53.09 -8.07
N ALA A 288 15.11 -53.45 -9.36
CA ALA A 288 15.29 -52.48 -10.46
C ALA A 288 14.33 -51.30 -10.40
N LEU A 289 13.06 -51.55 -10.00
CA LEU A 289 12.08 -50.49 -9.78
C LEU A 289 12.51 -49.54 -8.64
N SER A 290 12.96 -50.12 -7.51
CA SER A 290 13.44 -49.36 -6.33
C SER A 290 14.67 -48.48 -6.65
N LEU A 291 15.65 -49.05 -7.39
CA LEU A 291 16.83 -48.31 -7.82
C LEU A 291 16.50 -47.14 -8.75
N LYS A 292 15.63 -47.35 -9.74
CA LYS A 292 15.17 -46.30 -10.64
C LYS A 292 14.42 -45.18 -9.91
N LEU A 293 13.62 -45.53 -8.90
CA LEU A 293 12.95 -44.55 -8.06
C LEU A 293 13.96 -43.72 -7.23
N LEU A 294 14.92 -44.41 -6.61
CA LEU A 294 15.98 -43.77 -5.85
C LEU A 294 16.78 -42.79 -6.73
N GLU A 295 17.15 -43.24 -7.94
CA GLU A 295 17.81 -42.40 -8.95
C GLU A 295 17.01 -41.13 -9.23
N LEU A 296 15.71 -41.23 -9.46
CA LEU A 296 14.83 -40.08 -9.72
C LEU A 296 14.74 -39.11 -8.52
N ILE A 297 14.63 -39.64 -7.30
CA ILE A 297 14.57 -38.80 -6.07
C ILE A 297 15.89 -38.11 -5.79
N VAL A 298 17.02 -38.81 -5.94
CA VAL A 298 18.36 -38.27 -5.71
C VAL A 298 18.67 -37.17 -6.73
N MET A 299 18.34 -37.40 -8.01
CA MET A 299 18.51 -36.41 -9.06
C MET A 299 17.79 -35.09 -8.74
N GLN A 300 16.61 -35.11 -8.16
CA GLN A 300 15.86 -33.92 -7.83
C GLN A 300 16.56 -33.01 -6.80
N LYS A 301 17.48 -33.53 -5.98
CA LYS A 301 18.12 -32.83 -4.87
C LYS A 301 19.57 -32.45 -5.10
N GLN A 302 20.27 -33.09 -6.04
CA GLN A 302 21.69 -32.83 -6.28
C GLN A 302 21.87 -31.69 -7.29
N GLU A 303 22.87 -30.81 -7.10
CA GLU A 303 23.30 -29.87 -8.13
C GLU A 303 24.01 -30.63 -9.26
N LEU A 304 23.81 -30.17 -10.52
CA LEU A 304 24.49 -30.76 -11.68
C LEU A 304 25.96 -30.31 -11.72
N ASP A 305 26.86 -31.27 -11.86
CA ASP A 305 28.29 -31.01 -12.13
C ASP A 305 28.52 -30.97 -13.66
N LEU A 306 28.19 -29.84 -14.27
CA LEU A 306 28.32 -29.66 -15.73
C LEU A 306 29.80 -29.64 -16.12
N LYS A 307 30.18 -30.55 -17.04
CA LYS A 307 31.53 -30.68 -17.57
C LYS A 307 31.54 -30.39 -19.06
N LYS A 308 32.66 -29.85 -19.52
CA LYS A 308 32.91 -29.63 -20.94
C LYS A 308 33.32 -30.98 -21.60
N VAL A 309 32.46 -31.53 -22.44
CA VAL A 309 32.60 -32.87 -23.05
C VAL A 309 32.47 -32.74 -24.56
N ARG A 310 33.25 -33.57 -25.30
CA ARG A 310 33.10 -33.67 -26.77
C ARG A 310 31.87 -34.51 -27.09
N ALA A 311 31.01 -34.00 -27.98
CA ALA A 311 29.84 -34.76 -28.43
C ALA A 311 30.24 -36.09 -29.00
N LYS A 312 31.30 -36.15 -29.82
CA LYS A 312 31.80 -37.40 -30.40
C LYS A 312 32.18 -38.43 -29.34
N GLN A 313 32.84 -38.02 -28.24
CA GLN A 313 33.20 -38.93 -27.15
C GLN A 313 31.98 -39.52 -26.46
N LEU A 314 31.00 -38.65 -26.16
CA LEU A 314 29.73 -39.10 -25.55
C LEU A 314 29.02 -40.15 -26.43
N PHE A 315 28.94 -39.91 -27.73
CA PHE A 315 28.32 -40.82 -28.70
C PHE A 315 29.09 -42.14 -28.86
N ASP A 316 30.45 -42.07 -28.91
CA ASP A 316 31.29 -43.27 -28.97
C ASP A 316 31.17 -44.11 -27.70
N ASP A 317 31.11 -43.51 -26.52
CA ASP A 317 30.89 -44.21 -25.26
C ASP A 317 29.54 -44.94 -25.28
N VAL A 318 28.45 -44.24 -25.66
CA VAL A 318 27.13 -44.86 -25.79
C VAL A 318 27.13 -45.99 -26.82
N LYS A 319 27.77 -45.79 -27.97
CA LYS A 319 27.91 -46.84 -29.01
C LYS A 319 28.53 -48.12 -28.44
N GLY A 320 29.66 -47.97 -27.71
CA GLY A 320 30.36 -49.09 -27.14
C GLY A 320 29.51 -49.92 -26.17
N LEU A 321 28.60 -49.26 -25.42
CA LEU A 321 27.70 -49.90 -24.48
C LEU A 321 26.51 -50.58 -25.14
N VAL A 322 25.92 -50.03 -26.18
CA VAL A 322 24.64 -50.54 -26.74
C VAL A 322 24.83 -51.50 -27.90
N THR A 323 25.94 -51.40 -28.69
CA THR A 323 26.16 -52.23 -29.88
C THR A 323 26.12 -53.73 -29.60
N PRO A 324 26.79 -54.26 -28.55
CA PRO A 324 26.77 -55.72 -28.32
C PRO A 324 25.38 -56.25 -27.98
N VAL A 325 24.53 -55.44 -27.37
CA VAL A 325 23.16 -55.78 -26.96
C VAL A 325 22.24 -55.76 -28.18
N LEU A 326 22.36 -54.77 -29.05
CA LEU A 326 21.54 -54.59 -30.24
C LEU A 326 21.87 -55.63 -31.31
N GLU A 327 23.14 -55.91 -31.55
CA GLU A 327 23.58 -56.93 -32.49
C GLU A 327 23.06 -58.32 -32.13
N LYS A 328 23.05 -58.67 -30.87
CA LYS A 328 22.49 -59.97 -30.39
C LYS A 328 21.00 -60.10 -30.73
N GLU A 329 20.27 -59.00 -30.81
CA GLU A 329 18.84 -58.97 -31.15
C GLU A 329 18.59 -58.67 -32.63
N GLY A 330 19.65 -58.56 -33.48
CA GLY A 330 19.53 -58.32 -34.92
C GLY A 330 19.15 -56.86 -35.27
N ILE A 331 19.44 -55.93 -34.41
CA ILE A 331 19.13 -54.53 -34.61
C ILE A 331 20.38 -53.74 -34.98
N LEU A 332 20.33 -53.01 -36.12
CA LEU A 332 21.43 -52.21 -36.59
C LEU A 332 21.43 -50.83 -35.95
N ILE A 333 22.60 -50.40 -35.45
CA ILE A 333 22.74 -49.03 -34.92
C ILE A 333 23.62 -48.20 -35.85
N THR A 334 23.14 -47.02 -36.27
CA THR A 334 23.90 -46.02 -37.05
C THR A 334 24.09 -44.81 -36.18
N ILE A 335 25.34 -44.27 -36.18
CA ILE A 335 25.67 -43.06 -35.41
C ILE A 335 26.25 -42.02 -36.35
N GLU A 336 25.63 -40.82 -36.36
CA GLU A 336 26.03 -39.64 -37.13
C GLU A 336 26.21 -38.50 -36.14
N VAL A 337 27.44 -37.98 -36.00
CA VAL A 337 27.70 -36.91 -35.03
C VAL A 337 28.46 -35.75 -35.64
N GLN A 338 27.90 -34.58 -35.55
CA GLN A 338 28.65 -33.34 -35.73
C GLN A 338 29.36 -33.02 -34.44
N ASP A 339 30.68 -33.03 -34.43
CA ASP A 339 31.45 -32.89 -33.21
C ASP A 339 31.52 -31.45 -32.71
N SER A 340 31.10 -31.27 -31.43
CA SER A 340 31.12 -29.98 -30.75
C SER A 340 31.45 -30.16 -29.28
N TRP A 341 31.77 -29.06 -28.61
CA TRP A 341 31.86 -29.04 -27.15
C TRP A 341 30.50 -28.81 -26.54
N LEU A 342 30.10 -29.68 -25.61
CA LEU A 342 28.86 -29.62 -24.88
C LEU A 342 29.14 -29.39 -23.40
N TYR A 343 28.32 -28.57 -22.72
CA TYR A 343 28.35 -28.42 -21.26
C TYR A 343 27.22 -29.27 -20.68
N LEU A 344 27.57 -30.42 -20.12
CA LEU A 344 26.61 -31.37 -19.59
C LEU A 344 27.24 -32.29 -18.53
N GLU A 345 26.42 -32.96 -17.76
CA GLU A 345 26.83 -34.06 -16.90
C GLU A 345 26.86 -35.35 -17.72
N PRO A 346 28.08 -35.94 -17.98
CA PRO A 346 28.23 -37.02 -18.98
C PRO A 346 27.46 -38.29 -18.65
N ASP A 347 27.44 -38.72 -17.38
CA ASP A 347 26.85 -39.99 -17.01
C ASP A 347 25.31 -39.92 -17.02
N LEU A 348 24.75 -38.73 -16.64
CA LEU A 348 23.32 -38.52 -16.78
C LEU A 348 22.90 -38.47 -18.26
N MET A 349 23.68 -37.80 -19.12
CA MET A 349 23.35 -37.76 -20.54
C MET A 349 23.51 -39.15 -21.21
N LYS A 350 24.50 -39.96 -20.81
CA LYS A 350 24.58 -41.39 -21.23
C LYS A 350 23.33 -42.15 -20.82
N THR A 351 22.86 -41.92 -19.59
CA THR A 351 21.61 -42.51 -19.09
C THR A 351 20.41 -42.15 -19.97
N VAL A 352 20.29 -40.88 -20.40
CA VAL A 352 19.24 -40.45 -21.33
C VAL A 352 19.33 -41.23 -22.64
N LEU A 353 20.51 -41.21 -23.29
CA LEU A 353 20.68 -41.86 -24.59
C LEU A 353 20.44 -43.35 -24.53
N ILE A 354 20.95 -44.04 -23.51
CA ILE A 354 20.74 -45.49 -23.31
C ILE A 354 19.25 -45.78 -23.07
N ASN A 355 18.55 -45.00 -22.25
CA ASN A 355 17.10 -45.19 -22.03
C ASN A 355 16.28 -45.00 -23.32
N LEU A 356 16.61 -43.99 -24.14
CA LEU A 356 15.94 -43.77 -25.42
C LEU A 356 16.22 -44.92 -26.42
N ILE A 357 17.46 -45.37 -26.50
CA ILE A 357 17.84 -46.52 -27.37
C ILE A 357 17.19 -47.83 -26.88
N ASP A 358 17.14 -48.08 -25.57
CA ASP A 358 16.47 -49.26 -24.99
C ASP A 358 14.95 -49.24 -25.27
N ASN A 359 14.32 -48.10 -25.23
CA ASN A 359 12.91 -47.94 -25.61
C ASN A 359 12.70 -48.24 -27.11
N GLY A 360 13.57 -47.70 -27.99
CA GLY A 360 13.56 -48.01 -29.40
C GLY A 360 13.74 -49.49 -29.66
N LYS A 361 14.71 -50.16 -28.99
CA LYS A 361 14.93 -51.62 -29.05
C LYS A 361 13.67 -52.41 -28.68
N LYS A 362 13.01 -52.03 -27.57
CA LYS A 362 11.76 -52.67 -27.10
C LYS A 362 10.57 -52.50 -28.04
N ALA A 363 10.59 -51.42 -28.84
CA ALA A 363 9.56 -51.14 -29.82
C ALA A 363 9.74 -51.89 -31.12
N ILE A 364 10.94 -52.41 -31.43
CA ILE A 364 11.25 -53.18 -32.63
C ILE A 364 10.87 -54.62 -32.44
N GLU A 365 10.14 -55.17 -33.40
CA GLU A 365 9.74 -56.58 -33.44
C GLU A 365 10.58 -57.32 -34.50
N GLY A 366 11.55 -58.14 -34.08
CA GLY A 366 12.48 -58.85 -34.97
C GLY A 366 13.67 -57.95 -35.39
N THR A 367 13.97 -57.91 -36.67
CA THR A 367 15.09 -57.10 -37.19
C THR A 367 14.68 -55.62 -37.44
N GLY A 368 15.55 -54.70 -37.14
CA GLY A 368 15.28 -53.27 -37.38
C GLY A 368 16.53 -52.40 -37.23
N TRP A 369 16.33 -51.12 -37.13
CA TRP A 369 17.44 -50.18 -37.02
C TRP A 369 17.13 -49.03 -36.04
N ILE A 370 18.18 -48.52 -35.41
CA ILE A 370 18.17 -47.32 -34.58
C ILE A 370 19.25 -46.35 -35.12
N THR A 371 18.88 -45.09 -35.25
CA THR A 371 19.83 -44.03 -35.64
C THR A 371 19.97 -43.04 -34.51
N LEU A 372 21.20 -42.80 -34.07
CA LEU A 372 21.58 -41.75 -33.13
C LEU A 372 22.30 -40.63 -33.89
N LYS A 373 21.72 -39.43 -33.95
CA LYS A 373 22.27 -38.31 -34.72
C LYS A 373 22.44 -37.10 -33.86
N GLY A 374 23.62 -36.44 -33.93
CA GLY A 374 23.95 -35.20 -33.26
C GLY A 374 24.19 -34.10 -34.26
N VAL A 375 23.54 -32.94 -34.11
CA VAL A 375 23.58 -31.81 -35.06
C VAL A 375 23.83 -30.51 -34.29
N ILE A 376 24.74 -29.69 -34.81
CA ILE A 376 24.98 -28.36 -34.28
C ILE A 376 23.88 -27.44 -34.80
N GLU A 377 23.21 -26.74 -33.90
CA GLU A 377 22.23 -25.71 -34.24
C GLU A 377 22.71 -24.32 -33.83
N LYS A 378 22.02 -23.26 -34.29
CA LYS A 378 22.40 -21.87 -34.02
C LYS A 378 22.52 -21.52 -32.54
N ASP A 379 21.60 -22.08 -31.71
CA ASP A 379 21.46 -21.72 -30.28
C ASP A 379 21.73 -22.92 -29.34
N GLY A 380 22.36 -24.01 -29.87
CA GLY A 380 22.61 -25.20 -29.08
C GLY A 380 22.96 -26.43 -29.86
N TYR A 381 22.66 -27.59 -29.32
CA TYR A 381 22.96 -28.88 -29.92
C TYR A 381 21.73 -29.80 -29.88
N SER A 382 21.38 -30.37 -31.02
CA SER A 382 20.26 -31.30 -31.18
C SER A 382 20.73 -32.75 -31.26
N ILE A 383 20.10 -33.62 -30.49
CA ILE A 383 20.31 -35.05 -30.52
C ILE A 383 19.00 -35.74 -30.95
N TYR A 384 19.07 -36.56 -31.97
CA TYR A 384 17.95 -37.33 -32.48
C TYR A 384 18.19 -38.81 -32.23
N VAL A 385 17.24 -39.48 -31.61
CA VAL A 385 17.19 -40.95 -31.51
C VAL A 385 15.99 -41.41 -32.31
N LYS A 386 16.24 -42.12 -33.42
CA LYS A 386 15.19 -42.61 -34.32
C LYS A 386 15.21 -44.13 -34.37
N ASP A 387 14.06 -44.78 -34.22
CA ASP A 387 13.86 -46.22 -34.32
C ASP A 387 12.88 -46.59 -35.43
N SER A 388 12.97 -47.85 -35.88
CA SER A 388 12.05 -48.44 -36.84
C SER A 388 11.00 -49.35 -36.13
N GLY A 389 10.66 -49.00 -34.92
CA GLY A 389 9.71 -49.76 -34.11
C GLY A 389 8.24 -49.57 -34.50
N LYS A 390 7.35 -50.13 -33.70
CA LYS A 390 5.88 -50.09 -33.92
C LYS A 390 5.26 -48.68 -33.85
N GLY A 391 6.01 -47.67 -33.38
CA GLY A 391 5.50 -46.34 -33.16
C GLY A 391 4.54 -46.21 -31.99
N ILE A 392 4.11 -44.98 -31.74
CA ILE A 392 3.25 -44.60 -30.61
C ILE A 392 2.03 -43.82 -31.17
N PRO A 393 0.81 -44.12 -30.73
CA PRO A 393 -0.37 -43.33 -31.10
C PRO A 393 -0.25 -41.88 -30.67
N GLN A 394 -0.75 -40.95 -31.48
CA GLN A 394 -0.62 -39.50 -31.26
C GLN A 394 -1.26 -39.03 -29.92
N GLU A 395 -2.37 -39.67 -29.54
CA GLU A 395 -3.11 -39.44 -28.29
C GLU A 395 -2.32 -39.82 -27.02
N GLU A 396 -1.32 -40.68 -27.15
CA GLU A 396 -0.50 -41.19 -26.05
C GLU A 396 0.77 -40.34 -25.85
N LEU A 397 1.23 -39.62 -26.86
CA LEU A 397 2.51 -38.85 -26.84
C LEU A 397 2.61 -37.87 -25.70
N SER A 398 1.50 -37.28 -25.27
CA SER A 398 1.49 -36.32 -24.15
C SER A 398 1.69 -37.02 -22.79
N LYS A 399 1.45 -38.33 -22.67
CA LYS A 399 1.46 -39.07 -21.40
C LYS A 399 2.72 -39.92 -21.22
N ILE A 400 3.43 -40.27 -22.32
CA ILE A 400 4.56 -41.22 -22.26
C ILE A 400 5.71 -40.76 -21.35
N THR A 401 5.78 -39.49 -21.01
CA THR A 401 6.78 -38.93 -20.09
C THR A 401 6.31 -38.90 -18.63
N GLU A 402 5.05 -39.25 -18.37
CA GLU A 402 4.56 -39.43 -17.01
C GLU A 402 5.19 -40.66 -16.37
N ALA A 403 5.54 -40.55 -15.09
CA ALA A 403 6.12 -41.69 -14.37
C ALA A 403 5.11 -42.86 -14.28
N PHE A 404 5.58 -44.07 -14.50
CA PHE A 404 4.80 -45.32 -14.51
C PHE A 404 3.79 -45.45 -15.66
N TYR A 405 3.80 -44.51 -16.62
CA TYR A 405 2.94 -44.59 -17.78
C TYR A 405 3.49 -45.61 -18.81
N MET A 406 2.61 -46.46 -19.33
CA MET A 406 2.93 -47.44 -20.33
C MET A 406 1.75 -47.61 -21.30
N VAL A 407 2.00 -47.47 -22.61
CA VAL A 407 0.99 -47.62 -23.66
C VAL A 407 0.42 -49.03 -23.67
N ASP A 408 1.26 -50.07 -23.46
CA ASP A 408 0.87 -51.47 -23.33
C ASP A 408 1.47 -52.05 -22.03
N LYS A 409 0.64 -52.09 -20.99
CA LYS A 409 1.05 -52.57 -19.65
C LYS A 409 1.43 -54.05 -19.60
N SER A 410 0.83 -54.91 -20.44
CA SER A 410 1.08 -56.35 -20.41
C SER A 410 2.45 -56.69 -20.99
N ARG A 411 2.73 -56.20 -22.16
CA ARG A 411 3.99 -56.43 -22.87
C ARG A 411 5.18 -55.74 -22.23
N ALA A 412 4.97 -54.48 -21.75
CA ALA A 412 6.03 -53.76 -21.07
C ALA A 412 6.48 -54.42 -19.76
N ARG A 413 5.55 -55.08 -19.05
CA ARG A 413 5.88 -55.89 -17.86
C ARG A 413 6.71 -57.12 -18.17
N GLU A 414 6.44 -57.83 -19.25
CA GLU A 414 7.23 -58.98 -19.70
C GLU A 414 8.67 -58.57 -20.05
N MET A 415 8.86 -57.38 -20.63
CA MET A 415 10.16 -56.84 -21.00
C MET A 415 10.89 -56.06 -19.88
N GLY A 416 10.38 -56.16 -18.63
CA GLY A 416 11.00 -55.50 -17.45
C GLY A 416 10.89 -53.98 -17.42
N GLY A 417 9.96 -53.37 -18.16
CA GLY A 417 9.72 -51.94 -18.16
C GLY A 417 8.91 -51.52 -16.92
N ALA A 418 9.37 -50.47 -16.21
CA ALA A 418 8.68 -49.88 -15.06
C ALA A 418 7.97 -48.57 -15.39
N GLY A 419 8.04 -48.09 -16.64
CA GLY A 419 7.46 -46.81 -17.03
C GLY A 419 8.19 -45.59 -16.45
N LEU A 420 9.41 -45.74 -15.92
CA LEU A 420 10.20 -44.65 -15.32
C LEU A 420 11.28 -44.08 -16.27
N GLY A 421 11.66 -44.78 -17.32
CA GLY A 421 12.79 -44.41 -18.18
C GLY A 421 12.62 -43.06 -18.85
N LEU A 422 11.46 -42.78 -19.45
CA LEU A 422 11.19 -41.50 -20.10
C LEU A 422 10.98 -40.36 -19.10
N ALA A 423 10.43 -40.66 -17.92
CA ALA A 423 10.33 -39.65 -16.84
C ALA A 423 11.72 -39.23 -16.33
N ILE A 424 12.65 -40.20 -16.19
CA ILE A 424 14.06 -39.94 -15.86
C ILE A 424 14.71 -39.08 -16.96
N CYS A 425 14.53 -39.44 -18.26
CA CYS A 425 15.04 -38.64 -19.36
C CYS A 425 14.54 -37.21 -19.34
N LEU A 426 13.25 -37.01 -19.15
CA LEU A 426 12.66 -35.69 -19.07
C LEU A 426 13.24 -34.84 -17.92
N GLU A 427 13.44 -35.45 -16.74
CA GLU A 427 14.02 -34.76 -15.58
C GLU A 427 15.49 -34.37 -15.82
N ILE A 428 16.30 -35.28 -16.37
CA ILE A 428 17.71 -35.01 -16.73
C ILE A 428 17.78 -33.84 -17.72
N ILE A 429 16.97 -33.87 -18.78
CA ILE A 429 17.00 -32.85 -19.84
C ILE A 429 16.53 -31.52 -19.32
N LYS A 430 15.47 -31.48 -18.51
CA LYS A 430 15.03 -30.22 -17.85
C LYS A 430 16.12 -29.58 -17.00
N ARG A 431 16.86 -30.39 -16.26
CA ARG A 431 17.97 -29.90 -15.42
C ARG A 431 19.15 -29.40 -16.22
N HIS A 432 19.35 -29.93 -17.45
CA HIS A 432 20.30 -29.39 -18.43
C HIS A 432 19.74 -28.18 -19.20
N HIS A 433 18.60 -27.60 -18.76
CA HIS A 433 17.92 -26.49 -19.45
C HIS A 433 17.58 -26.80 -20.93
N GLY A 434 17.43 -28.10 -21.25
CA GLY A 434 17.07 -28.60 -22.56
C GLY A 434 15.56 -28.84 -22.72
N SER A 435 15.20 -29.32 -23.92
CA SER A 435 13.84 -29.77 -24.23
C SER A 435 13.86 -31.14 -24.92
N ILE A 436 12.79 -31.90 -24.75
CA ILE A 436 12.60 -33.21 -25.42
C ILE A 436 11.25 -33.20 -26.12
N HIS A 437 11.25 -33.62 -27.39
CA HIS A 437 10.06 -33.77 -28.22
C HIS A 437 9.99 -35.19 -28.85
N PHE A 438 8.78 -35.68 -29.04
CA PHE A 438 8.51 -37.00 -29.62
C PHE A 438 7.68 -36.84 -30.87
N ASP A 439 8.15 -37.41 -31.96
CA ASP A 439 7.44 -37.54 -33.22
C ASP A 439 7.33 -39.03 -33.57
N SER A 440 6.11 -39.55 -33.71
CA SER A 440 5.89 -40.97 -33.89
C SER A 440 4.71 -41.25 -34.78
N THR A 441 4.85 -42.25 -35.61
CA THR A 441 3.79 -42.79 -36.48
C THR A 441 3.67 -44.31 -36.29
N VAL A 442 2.47 -44.73 -35.98
CA VAL A 442 2.19 -46.19 -35.78
C VAL A 442 2.56 -46.98 -37.01
N GLY A 443 3.33 -48.04 -36.84
CA GLY A 443 3.84 -48.92 -37.92
C GLY A 443 5.06 -48.38 -38.67
N ILE A 444 5.59 -47.18 -38.34
CA ILE A 444 6.77 -46.60 -39.00
C ILE A 444 7.95 -46.47 -38.03
N GLY A 445 7.72 -46.02 -36.81
CA GLY A 445 8.72 -45.83 -35.78
C GLY A 445 8.58 -44.53 -35.01
N THR A 446 9.56 -44.25 -34.15
CA THR A 446 9.58 -43.02 -33.29
C THR A 446 10.87 -42.26 -33.50
N THR A 447 10.78 -40.93 -33.48
CA THR A 447 11.91 -40.01 -33.43
C THR A 447 11.83 -39.20 -32.16
N VAL A 448 12.84 -39.30 -31.31
CA VAL A 448 12.97 -38.49 -30.11
C VAL A 448 14.00 -37.42 -30.40
N HIS A 449 13.62 -36.17 -30.25
CA HIS A 449 14.47 -34.99 -30.41
C HIS A 449 14.76 -34.39 -29.03
N VAL A 450 16.03 -34.32 -28.68
CA VAL A 450 16.55 -33.70 -27.48
C VAL A 450 17.34 -32.45 -27.92
N PHE A 451 16.95 -31.29 -27.44
CA PHE A 451 17.68 -30.06 -27.67
C PHE A 451 18.36 -29.62 -26.36
N LEU A 452 19.64 -29.33 -26.45
CA LEU A 452 20.48 -28.78 -25.37
C LEU A 452 20.88 -27.38 -25.78
N LYS A 453 20.51 -26.41 -24.97
CA LYS A 453 20.87 -25.02 -25.22
C LYS A 453 22.37 -24.81 -24.98
N ASP A 454 23.03 -23.99 -25.81
CA ASP A 454 24.45 -23.63 -25.60
C ASP A 454 24.58 -22.90 -24.26
N GLY A 455 25.25 -23.55 -23.31
CA GLY A 455 25.50 -22.97 -21.99
C GLY A 455 26.76 -22.12 -22.03
N GLU A 456 26.63 -20.81 -22.19
CA GLU A 456 27.67 -19.92 -21.68
C GLU A 456 27.57 -19.96 -20.14
N VAL A 457 28.67 -20.36 -19.49
CA VAL A 457 28.89 -20.23 -18.04
C VAL A 457 29.10 -18.77 -17.67
#